data_76ea28c2272c880a764711f6babad966
#
_entry.id   76ea28c2272c880a764711f6babad966
#
_cell.length_a   1.000
_cell.length_b   1.000
_cell.length_c   1.000
_cell.angle_alpha   90.00
_cell.angle_beta   90.00
_cell.angle_gamma   90.00
#
_symmetry.space_group_name_H-M   'P 1'
#
loop_
_entity.id
_entity.type
_entity.pdbx_description
1 polymer ?
#
loop_
_entity_poly.entity_id
_entity_poly.type
_entity_poly.pdbx_seq_one_letter_code
_entity_poly.pdbx_strand_id
1 'polypeptide(L)'
;MVMDTLMLMTGVDIPIPELQTAVHQPTIKEISMIGEKEFFIGAQVLCLNKTMYIQDENLLSETTNFQIFMTMMQSKEAVNAKLCVLKVLSLLFPNAQVFFTPRSLMLNLGEQSINIDENNFENLQLIMSAIFCLKDSGQDSYNPANEEARKIAEKLMRGRQRVAAQKAKENGDSVFTRYLSILTIGLHIKLQDMINLTIFQLYDLIERYMLNSN
;
A
#
# COMPACT_ATOMS: atom_id res chain seq x y z
N MET A 1 12.67 -10.97 -5.51
CA MET A 1 12.59 -11.55 -4.13
C MET A 1 11.19 -12.11 -3.93
N VAL A 2 11.04 -13.37 -3.54
CA VAL A 2 9.71 -13.90 -3.14
C VAL A 2 9.52 -13.54 -1.68
N MET A 3 8.55 -12.71 -1.38
CA MET A 3 8.26 -12.32 0.01
C MET A 3 7.59 -13.50 0.73
N ASP A 4 8.10 -13.82 1.92
CA ASP A 4 7.51 -14.88 2.74
C ASP A 4 6.21 -14.36 3.39
N THR A 5 5.08 -15.00 3.02
CA THR A 5 3.77 -14.67 3.58
C THR A 5 3.73 -14.81 5.10
N LEU A 6 4.55 -15.70 5.68
CA LEU A 6 4.62 -15.88 7.13
C LEU A 6 5.17 -14.62 7.82
N MET A 7 6.11 -13.91 7.21
CA MET A 7 6.62 -12.64 7.75
C MET A 7 5.52 -11.57 7.78
N LEU A 8 4.68 -11.50 6.75
CA LEU A 8 3.52 -10.61 6.72
C LEU A 8 2.50 -10.98 7.81
N MET A 9 2.24 -12.28 7.97
CA MET A 9 1.30 -12.80 8.99
C MET A 9 1.77 -12.58 10.42
N THR A 10 3.07 -12.65 10.68
CA THR A 10 3.63 -12.46 12.03
C THR A 10 3.84 -10.99 12.40
N GLY A 11 3.78 -10.08 11.41
CA GLY A 11 3.98 -8.65 11.63
C GLY A 11 5.42 -8.26 12.01
N VAL A 12 6.40 -9.15 11.77
CA VAL A 12 7.81 -8.84 11.99
C VAL A 12 8.33 -7.89 10.92
N ASP A 13 9.32 -7.08 11.24
CA ASP A 13 9.96 -6.19 10.29
C ASP A 13 10.57 -6.98 9.13
N ILE A 14 10.37 -6.49 7.90
CA ILE A 14 10.81 -7.16 6.68
C ILE A 14 12.22 -6.70 6.30
N PRO A 15 13.23 -7.59 6.34
CA PRO A 15 14.59 -7.18 6.04
C PRO A 15 14.78 -6.83 4.56
N ILE A 16 15.56 -5.78 4.31
CA ILE A 16 16.07 -5.40 2.98
C ILE A 16 17.59 -5.51 3.02
N PRO A 17 18.15 -6.67 2.65
CA PRO A 17 19.60 -6.91 2.77
C PRO A 17 20.43 -5.90 1.97
N GLU A 18 19.96 -5.50 0.78
CA GLU A 18 20.67 -4.56 -0.09
C GLU A 18 20.81 -3.17 0.56
N LEU A 19 19.88 -2.80 1.43
CA LEU A 19 19.88 -1.53 2.16
C LEU A 19 20.38 -1.68 3.61
N GLN A 20 20.72 -2.90 4.02
CA GLN A 20 21.14 -3.23 5.40
C GLN A 20 20.16 -2.69 6.47
N THR A 21 18.88 -2.73 6.18
CA THR A 21 17.80 -2.27 7.06
C THR A 21 16.58 -3.19 6.98
N ALA A 22 15.54 -2.86 7.71
CA ALA A 22 14.26 -3.54 7.64
C ALA A 22 13.11 -2.53 7.52
N VAL A 23 12.01 -2.94 6.90
CA VAL A 23 10.78 -2.17 6.80
C VAL A 23 9.85 -2.62 7.91
N HIS A 24 9.44 -1.70 8.75
CA HIS A 24 8.42 -1.93 9.75
C HIS A 24 7.05 -2.15 9.11
N GLN A 25 6.26 -3.08 9.67
CA GLN A 25 4.88 -3.30 9.26
C GLN A 25 3.94 -2.51 10.18
N PRO A 26 3.41 -1.35 9.75
CA PRO A 26 2.66 -0.50 10.63
C PRO A 26 1.33 -1.16 11.04
N THR A 27 0.99 -1.01 12.31
CA THR A 27 -0.28 -1.44 12.88
C THR A 27 -1.40 -0.45 12.55
N ILE A 28 -2.65 -0.88 12.65
CA ILE A 28 -3.82 0.01 12.49
C ILE A 28 -3.78 1.16 13.50
N LYS A 29 -3.27 0.91 14.72
CA LYS A 29 -3.09 1.93 15.74
C LYS A 29 -2.10 3.02 15.29
N GLU A 30 -0.96 2.64 14.75
CA GLU A 30 0.06 3.59 14.25
C GLU A 30 -0.47 4.38 13.06
N ILE A 31 -1.17 3.73 12.13
CA ILE A 31 -1.82 4.40 11.00
C ILE A 31 -2.85 5.43 11.48
N SER A 32 -3.62 5.11 12.52
CA SER A 32 -4.60 6.03 13.08
C SER A 32 -3.99 7.34 13.61
N MET A 33 -2.71 7.30 14.04
CA MET A 33 -2.00 8.49 14.53
C MET A 33 -1.63 9.47 13.43
N ILE A 34 -1.42 9.00 12.20
CA ILE A 34 -1.12 9.86 11.05
C ILE A 34 -2.36 10.21 10.21
N GLY A 35 -3.45 9.47 10.41
CA GLY A 35 -4.70 9.58 9.65
C GLY A 35 -4.78 8.58 8.50
N GLU A 36 -5.92 7.87 8.40
CA GLU A 36 -6.14 6.85 7.36
C GLU A 36 -6.07 7.43 5.95
N LYS A 37 -6.65 8.61 5.73
CA LYS A 37 -6.64 9.28 4.43
C LYS A 37 -5.22 9.64 3.99
N GLU A 38 -4.45 10.22 4.89
CA GLU A 38 -3.04 10.59 4.68
C GLU A 38 -2.19 9.35 4.41
N PHE A 39 -2.46 8.27 5.15
CA PHE A 39 -1.80 6.98 4.94
C PHE A 39 -2.04 6.46 3.52
N PHE A 40 -3.30 6.39 3.07
CA PHE A 40 -3.60 5.87 1.73
C PHE A 40 -3.04 6.75 0.62
N ILE A 41 -3.07 8.08 0.76
CA ILE A 41 -2.44 8.97 -0.22
C ILE A 41 -0.94 8.70 -0.30
N GLY A 42 -0.24 8.64 0.85
CA GLY A 42 1.20 8.38 0.88
C GLY A 42 1.56 7.00 0.33
N ALA A 43 0.79 5.97 0.70
CA ALA A 43 0.98 4.60 0.22
C ALA A 43 0.79 4.48 -1.30
N GLN A 44 -0.24 5.11 -1.87
CA GLN A 44 -0.46 5.14 -3.32
C GLN A 44 0.66 5.84 -4.08
N VAL A 45 1.21 6.92 -3.54
CA VAL A 45 2.33 7.63 -4.16
C VAL A 45 3.62 6.81 -4.07
N LEU A 46 3.88 6.16 -2.93
CA LEU A 46 5.06 5.29 -2.77
C LEU A 46 4.99 4.05 -3.66
N CYS A 47 3.80 3.50 -3.88
CA CYS A 47 3.58 2.31 -4.70
C CYS A 47 3.01 2.64 -6.09
N LEU A 48 3.28 3.87 -6.59
CA LEU A 48 2.80 4.27 -7.91
C LEU A 48 3.32 3.34 -9.02
N ASN A 49 2.47 3.11 -10.03
CA ASN A 49 2.85 2.41 -11.24
C ASN A 49 2.87 3.39 -12.42
N LYS A 50 3.99 3.46 -13.13
CA LYS A 50 4.20 4.34 -14.29
C LYS A 50 3.13 4.20 -15.37
N THR A 51 2.56 3.01 -15.54
CA THR A 51 1.49 2.74 -16.52
C THR A 51 0.21 3.56 -16.29
N MET A 52 0.01 4.07 -15.06
CA MET A 52 -1.14 4.93 -14.73
C MET A 52 -0.94 6.39 -15.18
N TYR A 53 0.30 6.80 -15.45
CA TYR A 53 0.69 8.18 -15.75
C TYR A 53 1.18 8.37 -17.16
N ILE A 54 1.71 7.33 -17.81
CA ILE A 54 2.30 7.36 -19.15
C ILE A 54 1.49 6.45 -20.06
N GLN A 55 0.96 7.02 -21.15
CA GLN A 55 0.21 6.29 -22.19
C GLN A 55 1.07 5.97 -23.42
N ASP A 56 2.17 6.71 -23.63
CA ASP A 56 3.09 6.50 -24.75
C ASP A 56 4.04 5.33 -24.42
N GLU A 57 4.03 4.30 -25.28
CA GLU A 57 4.84 3.08 -25.10
C GLU A 57 6.35 3.34 -25.12
N ASN A 58 6.81 4.32 -25.91
CA ASN A 58 8.23 4.68 -25.96
C ASN A 58 8.68 5.32 -24.63
N LEU A 59 7.93 6.31 -24.17
CA LEU A 59 8.16 6.96 -22.88
C LEU A 59 8.03 5.98 -21.72
N LEU A 60 7.10 5.02 -21.79
CA LEU A 60 6.91 3.99 -20.79
C LEU A 60 8.13 3.08 -20.67
N SER A 61 8.81 2.76 -21.79
CA SER A 61 10.02 1.93 -21.79
C SER A 61 11.24 2.67 -21.22
N GLU A 62 11.32 3.98 -21.38
CA GLU A 62 12.45 4.82 -20.98
C GLU A 62 12.33 5.38 -19.55
N THR A 63 11.11 5.39 -18.98
CA THR A 63 10.85 5.99 -17.66
C THR A 63 10.68 4.93 -16.59
N THR A 64 11.24 5.15 -15.39
CA THR A 64 11.07 4.26 -14.22
C THR A 64 10.03 4.81 -13.25
N ASN A 65 9.49 3.95 -12.39
CA ASN A 65 8.61 4.37 -11.28
C ASN A 65 9.30 5.40 -10.38
N PHE A 66 10.60 5.21 -10.14
CA PHE A 66 11.39 6.12 -9.32
C PHE A 66 11.48 7.53 -9.91
N GLN A 67 11.68 7.66 -11.22
CA GLN A 67 11.74 8.97 -11.89
C GLN A 67 10.41 9.72 -11.77
N ILE A 68 9.27 9.02 -11.93
CA ILE A 68 7.94 9.63 -11.73
C ILE A 68 7.76 10.05 -10.28
N PHE A 69 8.09 9.16 -9.34
CA PHE A 69 8.02 9.45 -7.91
C PHE A 69 8.85 10.70 -7.55
N MET A 70 10.10 10.78 -7.98
CA MET A 70 10.97 11.92 -7.70
C MET A 70 10.45 13.21 -8.34
N THR A 71 9.92 13.15 -9.57
CA THR A 71 9.31 14.30 -10.24
C THR A 71 8.12 14.84 -9.42
N MET A 72 7.26 13.93 -8.91
CA MET A 72 6.14 14.31 -8.04
C MET A 72 6.65 14.96 -6.74
N MET A 73 7.67 14.37 -6.11
CA MET A 73 8.21 14.89 -4.84
C MET A 73 8.91 16.26 -4.99
N GLN A 74 9.37 16.59 -6.18
CA GLN A 74 9.99 17.89 -6.50
C GLN A 74 8.96 18.95 -6.94
N SER A 75 7.75 18.53 -7.33
CA SER A 75 6.70 19.46 -7.74
C SER A 75 6.23 20.33 -6.58
N LYS A 76 6.09 21.63 -6.87
CA LYS A 76 5.51 22.60 -5.92
C LYS A 76 4.03 22.37 -5.66
N GLU A 77 3.33 21.72 -6.58
CA GLU A 77 1.89 21.44 -6.47
C GLU A 77 1.60 20.22 -5.61
N ALA A 78 2.59 19.33 -5.42
CA ALA A 78 2.43 18.08 -4.70
C ALA A 78 2.74 18.17 -3.19
N VAL A 79 2.65 19.36 -2.56
CA VAL A 79 3.00 19.55 -1.14
C VAL A 79 2.25 18.59 -0.22
N ASN A 80 0.95 18.41 -0.43
CA ASN A 80 0.14 17.51 0.38
C ASN A 80 0.57 16.04 0.19
N ALA A 81 0.80 15.61 -1.04
CA ALA A 81 1.28 14.26 -1.33
C ALA A 81 2.64 14.00 -0.69
N LYS A 82 3.56 14.98 -0.75
CA LYS A 82 4.86 14.90 -0.10
C LYS A 82 4.76 14.73 1.42
N LEU A 83 3.89 15.50 2.07
CA LEU A 83 3.64 15.37 3.51
C LEU A 83 3.07 13.98 3.87
N CYS A 84 2.14 13.46 3.06
CA CYS A 84 1.60 12.12 3.26
C CYS A 84 2.67 11.04 3.09
N VAL A 85 3.53 11.16 2.05
CA VAL A 85 4.68 10.26 1.85
C VAL A 85 5.62 10.28 3.04
N LEU A 86 5.99 11.45 3.56
CA LEU A 86 6.85 11.58 4.74
C LEU A 86 6.24 10.91 5.97
N LYS A 87 4.93 11.09 6.20
CA LYS A 87 4.21 10.41 7.29
C LYS A 87 4.27 8.89 7.15
N VAL A 88 4.04 8.34 5.95
CA VAL A 88 4.10 6.89 5.70
C VAL A 88 5.52 6.37 5.87
N LEU A 89 6.52 7.06 5.33
CA LEU A 89 7.92 6.68 5.49
C LEU A 89 8.36 6.68 6.96
N SER A 90 7.84 7.60 7.79
CA SER A 90 8.12 7.59 9.23
C SER A 90 7.51 6.40 9.97
N LEU A 91 6.42 5.80 9.46
CA LEU A 91 5.90 4.54 9.98
C LEU A 91 6.75 3.34 9.54
N LEU A 92 7.14 3.31 8.25
CA LEU A 92 7.91 2.20 7.68
C LEU A 92 9.35 2.14 8.21
N PHE A 93 9.93 3.29 8.53
CA PHE A 93 11.29 3.43 9.05
C PHE A 93 11.26 4.25 10.34
N PRO A 94 10.83 3.65 11.47
CA PRO A 94 10.80 4.35 12.75
C PRO A 94 12.19 4.89 13.10
N ASN A 95 12.25 6.12 13.57
CA ASN A 95 13.48 6.85 13.93
C ASN A 95 14.35 7.28 12.73
N ALA A 96 13.94 7.04 11.48
CA ALA A 96 14.64 7.57 10.32
C ALA A 96 14.30 9.06 10.10
N GLN A 97 15.32 9.86 9.84
CA GLN A 97 15.12 11.18 9.27
C GLN A 97 15.11 11.08 7.76
N VAL A 98 14.02 11.55 7.13
CA VAL A 98 13.78 11.40 5.69
C VAL A 98 14.14 12.70 4.96
N PHE A 99 14.97 12.61 3.94
CA PHE A 99 15.39 13.74 3.11
C PHE A 99 15.23 13.42 1.63
N PHE A 100 14.70 14.37 0.87
CA PHE A 100 14.70 14.31 -0.58
C PHE A 100 15.87 15.11 -1.14
N THR A 101 16.73 14.45 -1.89
CA THR A 101 17.75 15.08 -2.72
C THR A 101 17.23 15.21 -4.15
N PRO A 102 17.91 15.92 -5.06
CA PRO A 102 17.50 15.98 -6.47
C PRO A 102 17.49 14.63 -7.18
N ARG A 103 18.21 13.61 -6.67
CA ARG A 103 18.41 12.31 -7.35
C ARG A 103 18.06 11.10 -6.49
N SER A 104 17.71 11.27 -5.23
CA SER A 104 17.48 10.15 -4.32
C SER A 104 16.62 10.54 -3.14
N LEU A 105 16.09 9.52 -2.48
CA LEU A 105 15.48 9.59 -1.17
C LEU A 105 16.50 9.06 -0.15
N MET A 106 16.85 9.88 0.84
CA MET A 106 17.79 9.53 1.90
C MET A 106 17.06 9.25 3.20
N LEU A 107 17.42 8.13 3.85
CA LEU A 107 16.96 7.78 5.19
C LEU A 107 18.17 7.76 6.14
N ASN A 108 18.20 8.65 7.12
CA ASN A 108 19.23 8.65 8.14
C ASN A 108 18.71 7.96 9.40
N LEU A 109 19.33 6.85 9.77
CA LEU A 109 19.07 6.04 10.94
C LEU A 109 20.25 6.14 11.92
N GLY A 110 20.35 7.28 12.60
CA GLY A 110 21.49 7.56 13.47
C GLY A 110 22.79 7.71 12.68
N GLU A 111 23.73 6.78 12.84
CA GLU A 111 25.02 6.81 12.12
C GLU A 111 24.93 6.24 10.70
N GLN A 112 23.88 5.47 10.38
CA GLN A 112 23.67 4.89 9.07
C GLN A 112 22.85 5.80 8.18
N SER A 113 23.32 6.03 6.96
CA SER A 113 22.58 6.74 5.91
C SER A 113 22.28 5.80 4.75
N ILE A 114 21.00 5.60 4.46
CA ILE A 114 20.52 4.74 3.40
C ILE A 114 20.10 5.59 2.22
N ASN A 115 20.62 5.27 1.04
CA ASN A 115 20.27 5.92 -0.21
C ASN A 115 19.29 5.06 -1.00
N ILE A 116 18.07 5.57 -1.20
CA ILE A 116 17.08 4.96 -2.06
C ILE A 116 17.12 5.69 -3.40
N ASP A 117 17.47 4.97 -4.43
CA ASP A 117 17.61 5.44 -5.80
C ASP A 117 16.90 4.51 -6.80
N GLU A 118 17.11 4.74 -8.08
CA GLU A 118 16.48 3.99 -9.17
C GLU A 118 16.77 2.48 -9.11
N ASN A 119 17.93 2.06 -8.57
CA ASN A 119 18.34 0.65 -8.56
C ASN A 119 17.63 -0.17 -7.49
N ASN A 120 17.22 0.45 -6.38
CA ASN A 120 16.64 -0.25 -5.23
C ASN A 120 15.17 0.13 -4.94
N PHE A 121 14.66 1.20 -5.56
CA PHE A 121 13.30 1.69 -5.31
C PHE A 121 12.21 0.69 -5.68
N GLU A 122 12.35 -0.01 -6.83
CA GLU A 122 11.34 -0.99 -7.26
C GLU A 122 11.24 -2.17 -6.30
N ASN A 123 12.39 -2.64 -5.77
CA ASN A 123 12.38 -3.69 -4.75
C ASN A 123 11.69 -3.22 -3.46
N LEU A 124 11.96 -1.98 -3.04
CA LEU A 124 11.26 -1.37 -1.91
C LEU A 124 9.75 -1.23 -2.18
N GLN A 125 9.34 -0.84 -3.40
CA GLN A 125 7.93 -0.76 -3.79
C GLN A 125 7.22 -2.12 -3.68
N LEU A 126 7.86 -3.21 -4.10
CA LEU A 126 7.30 -4.56 -3.99
C LEU A 126 7.03 -4.93 -2.52
N ILE A 127 7.96 -4.61 -1.63
CA ILE A 127 7.81 -4.84 -0.19
C ILE A 127 6.66 -4.00 0.37
N MET A 128 6.66 -2.69 0.07
CA MET A 128 5.60 -1.79 0.54
C MET A 128 4.22 -2.20 0.01
N SER A 129 4.12 -2.58 -1.26
CA SER A 129 2.86 -3.03 -1.87
C SER A 129 2.30 -4.27 -1.17
N ALA A 130 3.16 -5.19 -0.76
CA ALA A 130 2.74 -6.37 -0.01
C ALA A 130 2.30 -6.01 1.43
N ILE A 131 3.05 -5.16 2.14
CA ILE A 131 2.69 -4.68 3.49
C ILE A 131 1.34 -3.95 3.47
N PHE A 132 1.09 -3.11 2.45
CA PHE A 132 -0.12 -2.32 2.32
C PHE A 132 -1.28 -3.08 1.67
N CYS A 133 -1.07 -4.33 1.24
CA CYS A 133 -2.04 -5.13 0.49
C CYS A 133 -2.55 -4.39 -0.77
N LEU A 134 -1.71 -3.57 -1.39
CA LEU A 134 -2.00 -2.93 -2.65
C LEU A 134 -1.78 -3.98 -3.75
N LYS A 135 -2.87 -4.64 -4.16
CA LYS A 135 -2.82 -5.54 -5.32
C LYS A 135 -2.50 -4.71 -6.55
N ASP A 136 -1.54 -5.16 -7.34
CA ASP A 136 -1.34 -4.63 -8.69
C ASP A 136 -2.68 -4.69 -9.43
N SER A 137 -3.23 -3.53 -9.74
CA SER A 137 -4.47 -3.39 -10.50
C SER A 137 -4.36 -3.93 -11.94
N GLY A 138 -3.22 -4.57 -12.27
CA GLY A 138 -2.88 -5.08 -13.59
C GLY A 138 -2.89 -6.61 -13.75
N GLN A 139 -3.07 -7.42 -12.69
CA GLN A 139 -2.96 -8.88 -12.80
C GLN A 139 -4.11 -9.70 -12.23
N ASP A 140 -5.28 -9.16 -12.00
CA ASP A 140 -6.48 -9.99 -12.08
C ASP A 140 -6.86 -10.16 -13.58
N SER A 141 -5.93 -10.69 -14.37
CA SER A 141 -6.26 -11.30 -15.66
C SER A 141 -6.99 -12.62 -15.37
N TYR A 142 -8.18 -12.52 -14.79
CA TYR A 142 -9.15 -13.58 -14.94
C TYR A 142 -9.37 -13.72 -16.44
N ASN A 143 -8.66 -14.67 -17.03
CA ASN A 143 -8.82 -15.05 -18.43
C ASN A 143 -10.02 -16.02 -18.48
N PRO A 144 -11.25 -15.52 -18.74
CA PRO A 144 -12.42 -16.36 -18.69
C PRO A 144 -12.32 -17.41 -19.79
N ALA A 145 -12.48 -18.66 -19.42
CA ALA A 145 -12.36 -19.81 -20.30
C ALA A 145 -13.37 -19.81 -21.46
N ASN A 146 -14.39 -18.96 -21.43
CA ASN A 146 -15.38 -18.79 -22.47
C ASN A 146 -16.07 -17.41 -22.42
N GLU A 147 -16.83 -17.08 -23.46
CA GLU A 147 -17.48 -15.77 -23.63
C GLU A 147 -18.58 -15.48 -22.60
N GLU A 148 -19.23 -16.51 -22.07
CA GLU A 148 -20.24 -16.38 -21.01
C GLU A 148 -19.59 -16.02 -19.67
N ALA A 149 -18.48 -16.67 -19.33
CA ALA A 149 -17.69 -16.34 -18.14
C ALA A 149 -17.14 -14.91 -18.22
N ARG A 150 -16.76 -14.43 -19.42
CA ARG A 150 -16.36 -13.04 -19.64
C ARG A 150 -17.49 -12.03 -19.36
N LYS A 151 -18.70 -12.32 -19.84
CA LYS A 151 -19.88 -11.48 -19.59
C LYS A 151 -20.27 -11.43 -18.10
N ILE A 152 -20.12 -12.56 -17.39
CA ILE A 152 -20.35 -12.63 -15.94
C ILE A 152 -19.28 -11.83 -15.20
N ALA A 153 -18.01 -11.98 -15.54
CA ALA A 153 -16.91 -11.21 -14.97
C ALA A 153 -17.08 -9.71 -15.19
N GLU A 154 -17.45 -9.27 -16.39
CA GLU A 154 -17.74 -7.87 -16.69
C GLU A 154 -18.93 -7.33 -15.89
N LYS A 155 -20.02 -8.11 -15.73
CA LYS A 155 -21.15 -7.72 -14.88
C LYS A 155 -20.76 -7.60 -13.42
N LEU A 156 -19.95 -8.51 -12.90
CA LEU A 156 -19.42 -8.46 -11.54
C LEU A 156 -18.50 -7.25 -11.32
N MET A 157 -17.59 -6.97 -12.27
CA MET A 157 -16.73 -5.78 -12.21
C MET A 157 -17.54 -4.48 -12.25
N ARG A 158 -18.52 -4.36 -13.14
CA ARG A 158 -19.44 -3.20 -13.18
C ARG A 158 -20.27 -3.08 -11.91
N GLY A 159 -20.71 -4.18 -11.34
CA GLY A 159 -21.40 -4.24 -10.05
C GLY A 159 -20.49 -3.72 -8.92
N ARG A 160 -19.25 -4.23 -8.84
CA ARG A 160 -18.24 -3.78 -7.86
C ARG A 160 -17.91 -2.28 -8.02
N GLN A 161 -17.73 -1.81 -9.25
CA GLN A 161 -17.46 -0.39 -9.52
C GLN A 161 -18.64 0.51 -9.15
N ARG A 162 -19.90 0.10 -9.41
CA ARG A 162 -21.09 0.84 -8.98
C ARG A 162 -21.23 0.90 -7.47
N VAL A 163 -21.02 -0.22 -6.79
CA VAL A 163 -21.05 -0.29 -5.31
C VAL A 163 -19.90 0.55 -4.72
N ALA A 164 -18.71 0.52 -5.30
CA ALA A 164 -17.59 1.35 -4.87
C ALA A 164 -17.86 2.84 -5.11
N ALA A 165 -18.42 3.21 -6.27
CA ALA A 165 -18.78 4.60 -6.59
C ALA A 165 -19.95 5.13 -5.74
N GLN A 166 -20.90 4.28 -5.39
CA GLN A 166 -22.02 4.63 -4.51
C GLN A 166 -21.56 4.79 -3.06
N LYS A 167 -20.65 3.92 -2.60
CA LYS A 167 -20.00 4.00 -1.28
C LYS A 167 -19.07 5.22 -1.15
N ALA A 168 -18.37 5.62 -2.22
CA ALA A 168 -17.57 6.84 -2.24
C ALA A 168 -18.41 8.12 -2.11
N LYS A 169 -19.71 8.06 -2.46
CA LYS A 169 -20.66 9.18 -2.30
C LYS A 169 -21.35 9.18 -0.94
N GLU A 170 -21.44 8.05 -0.28
CA GLU A 170 -22.31 7.90 0.89
C GLU A 170 -21.65 8.16 2.23
N ASN A 171 -20.36 8.22 2.37
CA ASN A 171 -19.73 8.72 3.62
C ASN A 171 -18.23 8.49 3.64
N GLY A 172 -17.51 9.43 4.20
CA GLY A 172 -16.14 9.34 4.65
C GLY A 172 -15.90 8.31 5.78
N ASP A 173 -16.56 7.16 5.74
CA ASP A 173 -16.34 6.11 6.72
C ASP A 173 -14.98 5.43 6.45
N SER A 174 -14.14 5.44 7.47
CA SER A 174 -12.86 4.76 7.52
C SER A 174 -13.03 3.28 7.14
N VAL A 175 -12.25 2.81 6.16
CA VAL A 175 -12.24 1.40 5.74
C VAL A 175 -11.81 0.52 6.91
N PHE A 176 -10.81 0.94 7.65
CA PHE A 176 -10.33 0.20 8.83
C PHE A 176 -11.36 0.14 9.94
N THR A 177 -12.04 1.25 10.24
CA THR A 177 -13.12 1.28 11.24
C THR A 177 -14.21 0.27 10.89
N ARG A 178 -14.59 0.19 9.61
CA ARG A 178 -15.58 -0.76 9.15
C ARG A 178 -15.14 -2.21 9.34
N TYR A 179 -13.90 -2.54 8.94
CA TYR A 179 -13.37 -3.89 9.07
C TYR A 179 -13.20 -4.30 10.52
N LEU A 180 -12.67 -3.41 11.35
CA LEU A 180 -12.56 -3.62 12.79
C LEU A 180 -13.93 -3.89 13.43
N SER A 181 -14.97 -3.12 13.06
CA SER A 181 -16.33 -3.32 13.57
C SER A 181 -16.91 -4.68 13.17
N ILE A 182 -16.77 -5.07 11.89
CA ILE A 182 -17.25 -6.38 11.40
C ILE A 182 -16.56 -7.52 12.16
N LEU A 183 -15.25 -7.48 12.30
CA LEU A 183 -14.49 -8.53 12.96
C LEU A 183 -14.73 -8.56 14.48
N THR A 184 -14.85 -7.39 15.12
CA THR A 184 -15.18 -7.31 16.56
C THR A 184 -16.52 -7.98 16.86
N ILE A 185 -17.54 -7.71 16.05
CA ILE A 185 -18.86 -8.30 16.21
C ILE A 185 -18.84 -9.77 15.81
N GLY A 186 -18.24 -10.10 14.66
CA GLY A 186 -18.29 -11.45 14.09
C GLY A 186 -17.40 -12.47 14.80
N LEU A 187 -16.23 -12.06 15.29
CA LEU A 187 -15.26 -12.93 15.97
C LEU A 187 -15.24 -12.77 17.48
N HIS A 188 -16.01 -11.83 18.04
CA HIS A 188 -16.02 -11.51 19.47
C HIS A 188 -14.62 -11.17 20.04
N ILE A 189 -13.71 -10.65 19.22
CA ILE A 189 -12.38 -10.22 19.63
C ILE A 189 -12.44 -8.77 20.12
N LYS A 190 -11.69 -8.44 21.18
CA LYS A 190 -11.67 -7.08 21.69
C LYS A 190 -11.03 -6.13 20.69
N LEU A 191 -11.63 -4.94 20.53
CA LEU A 191 -11.10 -3.90 19.63
C LEU A 191 -9.63 -3.54 19.95
N GLN A 192 -9.26 -3.54 21.24
CA GLN A 192 -7.89 -3.25 21.69
C GLN A 192 -6.85 -4.25 21.15
N ASP A 193 -7.24 -5.50 20.91
CA ASP A 193 -6.35 -6.50 20.33
C ASP A 193 -6.25 -6.30 18.81
N MET A 194 -7.37 -5.94 18.17
CA MET A 194 -7.43 -5.74 16.72
C MET A 194 -6.68 -4.51 16.22
N ILE A 195 -6.62 -3.42 16.98
CA ILE A 195 -5.88 -2.21 16.57
C ILE A 195 -4.36 -2.43 16.49
N ASN A 196 -3.85 -3.50 17.10
CA ASN A 196 -2.45 -3.87 17.03
C ASN A 196 -2.12 -4.78 15.83
N LEU A 197 -3.13 -5.16 15.03
CA LEU A 197 -2.92 -5.90 13.79
C LEU A 197 -2.27 -4.98 12.74
N THR A 198 -1.42 -5.58 11.90
CA THR A 198 -0.96 -4.93 10.68
C THR A 198 -2.07 -4.91 9.63
N ILE A 199 -1.89 -4.15 8.55
CA ILE A 199 -2.85 -4.13 7.43
C ILE A 199 -3.03 -5.52 6.87
N PHE A 200 -1.93 -6.24 6.62
CA PHE A 200 -1.99 -7.60 6.07
C PHE A 200 -2.80 -8.54 6.96
N GLN A 201 -2.54 -8.54 8.27
CA GLN A 201 -3.27 -9.35 9.23
C GLN A 201 -4.77 -9.01 9.26
N LEU A 202 -5.11 -7.71 9.21
CA LEU A 202 -6.51 -7.27 9.18
C LEU A 202 -7.23 -7.73 7.91
N TYR A 203 -6.59 -7.59 6.73
CA TYR A 203 -7.19 -8.01 5.46
C TYR A 203 -7.30 -9.53 5.36
N ASP A 204 -6.30 -10.29 5.81
CA ASP A 204 -6.38 -11.77 5.85
C ASP A 204 -7.52 -12.25 6.76
N LEU A 205 -7.68 -11.64 7.93
CA LEU A 205 -8.78 -11.98 8.84
C LEU A 205 -10.16 -11.67 8.25
N ILE A 206 -10.34 -10.51 7.61
CA ILE A 206 -11.62 -10.15 7.00
C ILE A 206 -11.95 -11.08 5.82
N GLU A 207 -10.96 -11.45 5.00
CA GLU A 207 -11.15 -12.39 3.90
C GLU A 207 -11.57 -13.76 4.39
N ARG A 208 -10.88 -14.31 5.38
CA ARG A 208 -11.24 -15.61 6.03
C ARG A 208 -12.61 -15.56 6.69
N TYR A 209 -12.94 -14.47 7.38
CA TYR A 209 -14.25 -14.29 7.98
C TYR A 209 -15.35 -14.29 6.92
N MET A 210 -15.18 -13.58 5.81
CA MET A 210 -16.15 -13.54 4.72
C MET A 210 -16.32 -14.90 4.03
N LEU A 211 -15.24 -15.67 3.86
CA LEU A 211 -15.31 -17.02 3.29
C LEU A 211 -16.05 -18.02 4.18
N ASN A 212 -15.94 -17.88 5.50
CA ASN A 212 -16.59 -18.79 6.46
C ASN A 212 -18.02 -18.39 6.84
N SER A 213 -18.46 -17.18 6.45
CA SER A 213 -19.79 -16.64 6.78
C SER A 213 -20.83 -16.85 5.65
N ASN A 214 -20.45 -17.52 4.56
CA ASN A 214 -21.30 -17.98 3.46
C ASN A 214 -21.58 -19.47 3.59
#